data_df1a38faecc3d3c2aee13f8f7df6eedb
#
_entry.id   df1a38faecc3d3c2aee13f8f7df6eedb
#
_cell.length_a   1.000
_cell.length_b   1.000
_cell.length_c   1.000
_cell.angle_alpha   90.00
_cell.angle_beta   90.00
_cell.angle_gamma   90.00
#
_symmetry.space_group_name_H-M   'P 1'
#
loop_
_entity.id
_entity.type
_entity.pdbx_description
1 polymer ?
#
loop_
_entity_poly.entity_id
_entity_poly.type
_entity_poly.pdbx_seq_one_letter_code
_entity_poly.pdbx_strand_id
1 'polypeptide(L)'
;YLREISQYTGWEYEFIQMNYSACLKSLNDRNIDLVCGVDYSSFRTSTLDFSAQPAVTTHYELYALKDNDTYYYNDYADFDGMSIGVLASCNHLDALDDYAAAHHFSFEKQYFENTAQLEKALEDNTVDAIYATNVSHPSEKKILASLPSFPLYFVTFKGNPIMEYLNYAQTVILNVNPNFEHDLYNTYQRDIRNYRCEFTRDELDYLATAPEITVTCDPSNAPIEGYNENTQTASGIAADVLDLVSQYTGLHFRYIKSDSFSDALSKLQSHEVDMLTALAHDYSWAEQNHALLTTPYLNSSVVVVRNSKPQSHERDIVALPNSFNLTNSILDNPEYDTEDVVYYDTIEECFQAVLSGSADCTYADNYNANYLLSQVKYRNLSSTTLTAMTEDASFGLSDQCDPRLLSIINKGLACISSEQLDSIVLQNCSYKEDPSFLTLVYAYPRISIPIILAVSMALLSLLLGILLVHSRKTKEIRVMSETDALTGLYNRRAAEDHISRQMQEDGKNPDCVRPLISIDLDKFKQVNDTYGHLEGDALLIAVADTIKTSVRNSDIVGRIGGDEFIVYLGNVTDKKDAEAVADKLCTAIRSLSTLKPEWSEISASIGISFADRAEIEMEELYIAADKAMYSSKGNGRNQYQIL
;
A
#
# COMPACT_ATOMS: atom_id res chain seq x y z
N TYR A 1 -1.81 17.52 40.93
CA TYR A 1 -0.44 17.30 41.36
C TYR A 1 -0.37 16.60 42.71
N LEU A 2 -1.03 17.11 43.75
CA LEU A 2 -0.99 16.50 45.10
C LEU A 2 -1.47 15.04 45.14
N ARG A 3 -2.47 14.67 44.31
CA ARG A 3 -2.88 13.25 44.17
C ARG A 3 -1.75 12.36 43.65
N GLU A 4 -0.96 12.87 42.72
CA GLU A 4 0.18 12.12 42.21
C GLU A 4 1.29 12.00 43.24
N ILE A 5 1.58 13.09 43.95
CA ILE A 5 2.53 13.08 45.08
C ILE A 5 2.10 12.06 46.14
N SER A 6 0.79 11.93 46.43
CA SER A 6 0.29 10.98 47.44
C SER A 6 0.58 9.51 47.08
N GLN A 7 0.68 9.17 45.77
CA GLN A 7 1.03 7.80 45.35
C GLN A 7 2.45 7.37 45.81
N TYR A 8 3.36 8.34 45.89
CA TYR A 8 4.75 8.12 46.26
C TYR A 8 5.01 8.33 47.75
N THR A 9 4.23 9.19 48.42
CA THR A 9 4.42 9.57 49.82
C THR A 9 3.47 8.88 50.77
N GLY A 10 2.31 8.38 50.27
CA GLY A 10 1.23 7.84 51.08
C GLY A 10 0.50 8.90 51.89
N TRP A 11 0.67 10.19 51.56
CA TRP A 11 0.02 11.26 52.32
C TRP A 11 -1.46 11.38 51.98
N GLU A 12 -2.24 11.70 53.03
CA GLU A 12 -3.63 12.15 52.91
C GLU A 12 -3.69 13.65 53.15
N TYR A 13 -4.43 14.39 52.33
CA TYR A 13 -4.50 15.85 52.40
C TYR A 13 -5.82 16.31 52.96
N GLU A 14 -5.74 17.23 53.94
CA GLU A 14 -6.86 18.04 54.40
C GLU A 14 -6.72 19.45 53.83
N PHE A 15 -7.69 19.89 53.02
CA PHE A 15 -7.69 21.19 52.36
C PHE A 15 -8.41 22.23 53.21
N ILE A 16 -7.70 23.31 53.59
CA ILE A 16 -8.24 24.39 54.37
C ILE A 16 -8.29 25.64 53.48
N GLN A 17 -9.48 26.14 53.21
CA GLN A 17 -9.69 27.33 52.38
C GLN A 17 -9.48 28.63 53.18
N MET A 18 -8.54 29.46 52.70
CA MET A 18 -8.25 30.77 53.27
C MET A 18 -7.62 31.70 52.22
N ASN A 19 -7.53 33.01 52.48
CA ASN A 19 -6.86 33.92 51.58
C ASN A 19 -5.34 33.72 51.63
N TYR A 20 -4.62 34.18 50.61
CA TYR A 20 -3.18 34.00 50.43
C TYR A 20 -2.35 34.45 51.64
N SER A 21 -2.62 35.67 52.16
CA SER A 21 -1.90 36.21 53.32
C SER A 21 -2.15 35.37 54.58
N ALA A 22 -3.37 34.84 54.76
CA ALA A 22 -3.68 33.94 55.84
C ALA A 22 -3.01 32.57 55.69
N CYS A 23 -2.89 32.05 54.45
CA CYS A 23 -2.11 30.85 54.16
C CYS A 23 -0.68 30.96 54.63
N LEU A 24 0.03 32.00 54.19
CA LEU A 24 1.44 32.21 54.57
C LEU A 24 1.62 32.44 56.08
N LYS A 25 0.69 33.16 56.73
CA LYS A 25 0.70 33.32 58.18
C LYS A 25 0.48 32.00 58.89
N SER A 26 -0.50 31.22 58.50
CA SER A 26 -0.80 29.92 59.10
C SER A 26 0.33 28.93 58.91
N LEU A 27 1.05 29.00 57.78
CA LEU A 27 2.23 28.18 57.53
C LEU A 27 3.39 28.57 58.50
N ASN A 28 3.67 29.86 58.66
CA ASN A 28 4.66 30.38 59.60
C ASN A 28 4.28 30.04 61.05
N ASP A 29 3.01 30.08 61.40
CA ASP A 29 2.47 29.72 62.73
C ASP A 29 2.41 28.19 62.94
N ARG A 30 2.79 27.39 61.93
CA ARG A 30 2.75 25.92 61.89
C ARG A 30 1.37 25.32 62.12
N ASN A 31 0.33 25.99 61.70
CA ASN A 31 -1.06 25.51 61.74
C ASN A 31 -1.44 24.73 60.50
N ILE A 32 -0.64 24.87 59.43
CA ILE A 32 -0.73 24.10 58.20
C ILE A 32 0.69 23.66 57.78
N ASP A 33 0.81 22.54 57.05
CA ASP A 33 2.11 21.95 56.72
C ASP A 33 2.63 22.36 55.36
N LEU A 34 1.72 22.63 54.41
CA LEU A 34 2.05 22.85 53.00
C LEU A 34 1.17 23.92 52.39
N VAL A 35 1.75 24.80 51.57
CA VAL A 35 1.04 25.71 50.67
C VAL A 35 1.58 25.52 49.26
N CYS A 36 0.70 25.49 48.27
CA CYS A 36 1.04 25.42 46.85
C CYS A 36 0.78 26.76 46.20
N GLY A 37 1.58 27.13 45.19
CA GLY A 37 1.36 28.33 44.41
C GLY A 37 1.99 29.59 45.02
N VAL A 38 3.18 29.43 45.61
CA VAL A 38 3.93 30.57 46.19
C VAL A 38 5.10 30.93 45.27
N ASP A 39 5.18 32.19 44.90
CA ASP A 39 6.30 32.75 44.14
C ASP A 39 7.60 32.77 45.00
N TYR A 40 8.73 32.45 44.33
CA TYR A 40 10.04 32.47 44.99
C TYR A 40 10.43 33.92 45.36
N SER A 41 10.83 34.11 46.61
CA SER A 41 11.41 35.36 47.08
C SER A 41 12.54 35.08 48.06
N SER A 42 13.70 35.68 47.83
CA SER A 42 14.85 35.55 48.74
C SER A 42 14.54 35.98 50.17
N PHE A 43 13.66 36.93 50.35
CA PHE A 43 13.17 37.33 51.67
C PHE A 43 12.41 36.24 52.39
N ARG A 44 11.58 35.47 51.67
CA ARG A 44 10.79 34.36 52.24
C ARG A 44 11.62 33.13 52.61
N THR A 45 12.77 32.97 52.00
CA THR A 45 13.66 31.80 52.32
C THR A 45 14.19 31.80 53.74
N SER A 46 14.09 32.91 54.49
CA SER A 46 14.43 32.97 55.90
C SER A 46 13.43 32.23 56.81
N THR A 47 12.16 32.12 56.40
CA THR A 47 11.05 31.50 57.19
C THR A 47 10.41 30.30 56.51
N LEU A 48 10.57 30.16 55.19
CA LEU A 48 9.96 29.09 54.39
C LEU A 48 11.02 28.27 53.65
N ASP A 49 10.75 27.02 53.47
CA ASP A 49 11.45 26.14 52.53
C ASP A 49 10.61 25.97 51.27
N PHE A 50 11.24 26.12 50.11
CA PHE A 50 10.67 25.95 48.80
C PHE A 50 10.99 24.61 48.20
N SER A 51 10.08 24.01 47.45
CA SER A 51 10.37 22.80 46.66
C SER A 51 11.49 23.06 45.64
N ALA A 52 12.27 22.00 45.36
CA ALA A 52 13.39 22.07 44.41
C ALA A 52 12.93 22.33 42.96
N GLN A 53 11.75 21.83 42.62
CA GLN A 53 11.11 22.02 41.33
C GLN A 53 9.86 22.88 41.50
N PRO A 54 9.47 23.66 40.49
CA PRO A 54 8.20 24.38 40.50
C PRO A 54 7.03 23.42 40.70
N ALA A 55 5.96 23.90 41.29
CA ALA A 55 4.67 23.19 41.34
C ALA A 55 3.85 23.42 40.09
N VAL A 56 3.93 24.64 39.54
CA VAL A 56 3.26 25.09 38.32
C VAL A 56 3.94 26.36 37.81
N THR A 57 3.94 26.53 36.49
CA THR A 57 4.33 27.78 35.85
C THR A 57 3.07 28.56 35.48
N THR A 58 3.04 29.86 35.81
CA THR A 58 1.92 30.76 35.53
C THR A 58 2.40 32.09 34.97
N HIS A 59 1.47 32.89 34.44
CA HIS A 59 1.75 34.26 33.98
C HIS A 59 0.54 35.15 34.26
N TYR A 60 0.77 36.42 34.21
CA TYR A 60 -0.31 37.41 34.23
C TYR A 60 -0.71 37.80 32.82
N GLU A 61 -1.96 38.18 32.68
CA GLU A 61 -2.55 38.64 31.44
C GLU A 61 -3.34 39.93 31.68
N LEU A 62 -3.42 40.76 30.63
CA LEU A 62 -4.34 41.89 30.59
C LEU A 62 -5.62 41.42 29.91
N TYR A 63 -6.75 41.60 30.55
CA TYR A 63 -8.06 41.22 30.06
C TYR A 63 -8.97 42.42 29.88
N ALA A 64 -9.68 42.48 28.75
CA ALA A 64 -10.82 43.36 28.53
C ALA A 64 -12.11 42.54 28.39
N LEU A 65 -13.26 43.19 28.39
CA LEU A 65 -14.53 42.56 28.01
C LEU A 65 -14.46 42.12 26.54
N LYS A 66 -15.14 41.02 26.22
CA LYS A 66 -15.13 40.42 24.90
C LYS A 66 -15.73 41.31 23.81
N ASP A 67 -16.71 42.11 24.16
CA ASP A 67 -17.38 43.10 23.31
C ASP A 67 -16.67 44.46 23.23
N ASN A 68 -15.51 44.61 23.91
CA ASN A 68 -14.67 45.79 23.75
C ASN A 68 -14.09 45.82 22.32
N ASP A 69 -14.34 46.89 21.59
CA ASP A 69 -13.92 47.10 20.20
C ASP A 69 -12.79 48.18 20.08
N THR A 70 -12.23 48.60 21.22
CA THR A 70 -11.16 49.58 21.27
C THR A 70 -9.79 48.95 21.33
N TYR A 71 -9.61 47.92 22.17
CA TYR A 71 -8.32 47.31 22.46
C TYR A 71 -8.23 45.90 21.86
N TYR A 72 -7.12 45.59 21.22
CA TYR A 72 -6.87 44.28 20.59
C TYR A 72 -5.58 43.64 21.11
N TYR A 73 -5.37 42.36 20.88
CA TYR A 73 -4.23 41.60 21.38
C TYR A 73 -2.91 42.17 20.85
N ASN A 74 -1.99 42.55 21.77
CA ASN A 74 -0.67 43.14 21.50
C ASN A 74 -0.68 44.44 20.68
N ASP A 75 -1.80 45.12 20.62
CA ASP A 75 -1.92 46.41 19.91
C ASP A 75 -1.52 47.58 20.84
N TYR A 76 -0.25 47.57 21.23
CA TYR A 76 0.31 48.40 22.30
C TYR A 76 0.15 49.92 22.06
N ALA A 77 0.03 50.35 20.80
CA ALA A 77 -0.18 51.75 20.47
C ALA A 77 -1.53 52.27 21.00
N ASP A 78 -2.54 51.42 21.00
CA ASP A 78 -3.88 51.78 21.53
C ASP A 78 -3.94 51.66 23.06
N PHE A 79 -2.97 51.01 23.72
CA PHE A 79 -2.92 50.87 25.18
C PHE A 79 -2.48 52.13 25.90
N ASP A 80 -1.97 53.12 25.20
CA ASP A 80 -1.46 54.35 25.82
C ASP A 80 -2.59 55.13 26.51
N GLY A 81 -2.44 55.35 27.81
CA GLY A 81 -3.43 56.01 28.65
C GLY A 81 -4.58 55.12 29.16
N MET A 82 -4.55 53.80 28.90
CA MET A 82 -5.61 52.89 29.40
C MET A 82 -5.62 52.83 30.94
N SER A 83 -6.79 52.61 31.50
CA SER A 83 -6.96 52.34 32.94
C SER A 83 -6.94 50.84 33.21
N ILE A 84 -5.98 50.38 34.05
CA ILE A 84 -5.82 48.99 34.39
C ILE A 84 -6.16 48.73 35.86
N GLY A 85 -7.16 47.88 36.09
CA GLY A 85 -7.48 47.39 37.41
C GLY A 85 -6.47 46.37 37.90
N VAL A 86 -5.97 46.51 39.12
CA VAL A 86 -4.98 45.61 39.73
C VAL A 86 -5.39 45.28 41.17
N LEU A 87 -5.05 44.06 41.64
CA LEU A 87 -5.22 43.74 43.05
C LEU A 87 -4.16 44.43 43.91
N ALA A 88 -4.59 45.04 45.03
CA ALA A 88 -3.66 45.68 45.97
C ALA A 88 -2.69 44.66 46.61
N SER A 89 -3.06 43.38 46.65
CA SER A 89 -2.21 42.28 47.12
C SER A 89 -1.28 41.66 46.06
N CYS A 90 -1.29 42.16 44.82
CA CYS A 90 -0.48 41.62 43.73
C CYS A 90 1.01 41.96 43.95
N ASN A 91 1.87 40.97 43.94
CA ASN A 91 3.31 41.12 44.15
C ASN A 91 4.09 41.36 42.84
N HIS A 92 3.44 41.25 41.69
CA HIS A 92 4.07 41.34 40.37
C HIS A 92 3.64 42.60 39.60
N LEU A 93 3.36 43.70 40.31
CA LEU A 93 3.02 44.96 39.66
C LEU A 93 4.21 45.60 38.94
N ASP A 94 5.44 45.39 39.45
CA ASP A 94 6.66 45.83 38.79
C ASP A 94 6.81 45.17 37.39
N ALA A 95 6.43 43.90 37.26
CA ALA A 95 6.42 43.19 35.97
C ALA A 95 5.49 43.83 34.94
N LEU A 96 4.33 44.36 35.38
CA LEU A 96 3.42 45.11 34.52
C LEU A 96 4.04 46.44 34.09
N ASP A 97 4.72 47.15 35.01
CA ASP A 97 5.42 48.39 34.68
C ASP A 97 6.57 48.17 33.69
N ASP A 98 7.37 47.12 33.92
CA ASP A 98 8.48 46.74 33.04
C ASP A 98 7.95 46.35 31.66
N TYR A 99 6.85 45.60 31.61
CA TYR A 99 6.21 45.18 30.36
C TYR A 99 5.71 46.41 29.55
N ALA A 100 5.01 47.34 30.20
CA ALA A 100 4.53 48.54 29.56
C ALA A 100 5.69 49.40 29.04
N ALA A 101 6.77 49.53 29.83
CA ALA A 101 7.96 50.24 29.40
C ALA A 101 8.65 49.60 28.20
N ALA A 102 8.74 48.27 28.17
CA ALA A 102 9.32 47.50 27.06
C ALA A 102 8.51 47.64 25.76
N HIS A 103 7.20 47.77 25.87
CA HIS A 103 6.28 47.89 24.74
C HIS A 103 5.84 49.35 24.47
N HIS A 104 6.43 50.32 25.17
CA HIS A 104 6.28 51.75 24.94
C HIS A 104 4.86 52.30 25.10
N PHE A 105 4.09 51.81 26.07
CA PHE A 105 2.78 52.37 26.42
C PHE A 105 2.74 52.80 27.89
N SER A 106 1.88 53.78 28.20
CA SER A 106 1.61 54.25 29.55
C SER A 106 0.18 53.89 29.96
N PHE A 107 -0.07 53.72 31.26
CA PHE A 107 -1.37 53.35 31.78
C PHE A 107 -1.61 53.89 33.19
N GLU A 108 -2.87 53.90 33.63
CA GLU A 108 -3.26 54.31 34.98
C GLU A 108 -3.66 53.08 35.81
N LYS A 109 -3.03 52.85 36.98
CA LYS A 109 -3.38 51.78 37.92
C LYS A 109 -4.54 52.13 38.80
N GLN A 110 -5.58 51.29 38.82
CA GLN A 110 -6.66 51.35 39.81
C GLN A 110 -6.60 50.13 40.72
N TYR A 111 -6.52 50.37 42.04
CA TYR A 111 -6.29 49.31 43.03
C TYR A 111 -7.61 48.82 43.62
N PHE A 112 -7.76 47.46 43.66
CA PHE A 112 -8.92 46.80 44.23
C PHE A 112 -8.50 45.82 45.33
N GLU A 113 -9.38 45.64 46.36
CA GLU A 113 -9.07 44.84 47.54
C GLU A 113 -9.22 43.34 47.28
N ASN A 114 -10.08 42.95 46.34
CA ASN A 114 -10.37 41.55 46.01
C ASN A 114 -10.81 41.38 44.55
N THR A 115 -10.76 40.12 44.09
CA THR A 115 -11.08 39.73 42.71
C THR A 115 -12.51 40.13 42.33
N ALA A 116 -13.51 39.99 43.24
CA ALA A 116 -14.90 40.33 42.93
C ALA A 116 -15.07 41.83 42.60
N GLN A 117 -14.37 42.73 43.33
CA GLN A 117 -14.40 44.15 43.03
C GLN A 117 -13.66 44.47 41.70
N LEU A 118 -12.55 43.78 41.44
CA LEU A 118 -11.78 43.91 40.22
C LEU A 118 -12.61 43.49 38.99
N GLU A 119 -13.25 42.34 39.05
CA GLU A 119 -14.16 41.83 38.02
C GLU A 119 -15.31 42.76 37.73
N LYS A 120 -15.98 43.22 38.81
CA LYS A 120 -17.09 44.16 38.70
C LYS A 120 -16.66 45.50 38.07
N ALA A 121 -15.45 45.99 38.38
CA ALA A 121 -14.94 47.23 37.78
C ALA A 121 -14.76 47.11 36.27
N LEU A 122 -14.37 45.96 35.78
CA LEU A 122 -14.31 45.67 34.35
C LEU A 122 -15.72 45.59 33.74
N GLU A 123 -16.63 44.84 34.35
CA GLU A 123 -18.05 44.71 33.91
C GLU A 123 -18.76 46.09 33.85
N ASP A 124 -18.51 46.95 34.84
CA ASP A 124 -19.07 48.28 34.91
C ASP A 124 -18.34 49.33 34.04
N ASN A 125 -17.30 48.87 33.24
CA ASN A 125 -16.42 49.75 32.46
C ASN A 125 -15.78 50.88 33.29
N THR A 126 -15.51 50.62 34.58
CA THR A 126 -14.74 51.58 35.44
C THR A 126 -13.25 51.52 35.14
N VAL A 127 -12.78 50.41 34.66
CA VAL A 127 -11.43 50.19 34.12
C VAL A 127 -11.53 49.61 32.71
N ASP A 128 -10.56 49.90 31.86
CA ASP A 128 -10.49 49.43 30.49
C ASP A 128 -10.03 47.96 30.41
N ALA A 129 -9.13 47.60 31.33
CA ALA A 129 -8.60 46.26 31.44
C ALA A 129 -8.34 45.87 32.90
N ILE A 130 -8.21 44.57 33.16
CA ILE A 130 -7.74 44.05 34.45
C ILE A 130 -6.47 43.23 34.25
N TYR A 131 -5.61 43.29 35.27
CA TYR A 131 -4.38 42.53 35.37
C TYR A 131 -4.61 41.34 36.31
N ALA A 132 -4.66 40.13 35.76
CA ALA A 132 -4.96 38.92 36.50
C ALA A 132 -4.12 37.74 35.98
N THR A 133 -4.01 36.69 36.79
CA THR A 133 -3.33 35.47 36.36
C THR A 133 -4.17 34.69 35.35
N ASN A 134 -3.53 33.94 34.45
CA ASN A 134 -4.15 33.10 33.44
C ASN A 134 -5.11 32.00 33.98
N VAL A 135 -5.15 31.81 35.29
CA VAL A 135 -6.03 30.88 36.00
C VAL A 135 -7.45 31.45 36.22
N SER A 136 -7.65 32.74 35.94
CA SER A 136 -8.86 33.50 36.31
C SER A 136 -9.82 33.76 35.14
N HIS A 137 -9.95 32.85 34.17
CA HIS A 137 -10.74 33.10 32.96
C HIS A 137 -12.24 32.84 33.09
N PRO A 138 -13.09 33.83 32.96
CA PRO A 138 -14.47 33.66 32.53
C PRO A 138 -14.59 33.80 30.99
N SER A 139 -15.55 33.10 30.41
CA SER A 139 -15.84 33.03 28.96
C SER A 139 -16.20 34.35 28.28
N GLU A 140 -16.31 35.46 29.03
CA GLU A 140 -16.79 36.74 28.57
C GLU A 140 -15.66 37.77 28.40
N LYS A 141 -14.41 37.40 28.62
CA LYS A 141 -13.22 38.28 28.49
C LYS A 141 -12.37 37.89 27.29
N LYS A 142 -11.63 38.84 26.75
CA LYS A 142 -10.55 38.63 25.78
C LYS A 142 -9.23 39.06 26.36
N ILE A 143 -8.16 38.38 25.93
CA ILE A 143 -6.79 38.71 26.31
C ILE A 143 -6.30 39.87 25.44
N LEU A 144 -5.71 40.89 26.07
CA LEU A 144 -5.05 41.98 25.38
C LEU A 144 -3.53 41.81 25.32
N ALA A 145 -2.95 41.21 26.37
CA ALA A 145 -1.51 40.90 26.42
C ALA A 145 -1.23 39.81 27.43
N SER A 146 -0.23 38.98 27.14
CA SER A 146 0.29 37.96 28.06
C SER A 146 1.71 38.36 28.51
N LEU A 147 1.95 38.39 29.78
CA LEU A 147 3.23 38.72 30.36
C LEU A 147 4.14 37.50 30.50
N PRO A 148 5.46 37.66 30.66
CA PRO A 148 6.37 36.56 30.86
C PRO A 148 5.97 35.64 32.01
N SER A 149 6.12 34.33 31.82
CA SER A 149 5.79 33.31 32.79
C SER A 149 6.77 33.28 33.96
N PHE A 150 6.28 32.88 35.13
CA PHE A 150 7.09 32.71 36.32
C PHE A 150 6.68 31.47 37.08
N PRO A 151 7.63 30.78 37.78
CA PRO A 151 7.36 29.57 38.51
C PRO A 151 6.72 29.84 39.88
N LEU A 152 5.76 29.00 40.24
CA LEU A 152 5.21 28.91 41.58
C LEU A 152 5.62 27.59 42.23
N TYR A 153 5.86 27.61 43.53
CA TYR A 153 6.43 26.49 44.28
C TYR A 153 5.49 25.98 45.36
N PHE A 154 5.72 24.72 45.75
CA PHE A 154 5.27 24.24 47.04
C PHE A 154 6.16 24.81 48.14
N VAL A 155 5.57 25.24 49.23
CA VAL A 155 6.32 25.78 50.36
C VAL A 155 5.83 25.18 51.66
N THR A 156 6.79 25.04 52.58
CA THR A 156 6.58 24.59 53.98
C THR A 156 7.22 25.58 54.91
N PHE A 157 6.91 25.50 56.22
CA PHE A 157 7.70 26.27 57.22
C PHE A 157 9.15 25.77 57.25
N LYS A 158 10.05 26.64 57.62
CA LYS A 158 11.50 26.38 57.62
C LYS A 158 11.85 25.16 58.45
N GLY A 159 12.57 24.19 57.86
CA GLY A 159 13.03 22.96 58.50
C GLY A 159 11.95 21.89 58.63
N ASN A 160 10.86 21.96 57.87
CA ASN A 160 9.86 20.91 57.84
C ASN A 160 10.38 19.70 57.06
N PRO A 161 10.44 18.49 57.68
CA PRO A 161 11.00 17.29 57.04
C PRO A 161 10.18 16.80 55.81
N ILE A 162 8.93 17.21 55.68
CA ILE A 162 8.09 16.82 54.54
C ILE A 162 8.65 17.34 53.21
N MET A 163 9.43 18.43 53.20
CA MET A 163 10.02 19.00 51.99
C MET A 163 10.94 18.01 51.26
N GLU A 164 11.69 17.20 52.00
CA GLU A 164 12.57 16.18 51.40
C GLU A 164 11.77 15.11 50.64
N TYR A 165 10.69 14.62 51.24
CA TYR A 165 9.80 13.63 50.61
C TYR A 165 9.06 14.22 49.41
N LEU A 166 8.63 15.48 49.51
CA LEU A 166 7.98 16.20 48.44
C LEU A 166 8.90 16.33 47.20
N ASN A 167 10.15 16.79 47.44
CA ASN A 167 11.15 16.93 46.39
C ASN A 167 11.48 15.59 45.72
N TYR A 168 11.55 14.51 46.51
CA TYR A 168 11.74 13.18 45.96
C TYR A 168 10.56 12.77 45.07
N ALA A 169 9.33 12.94 45.53
CA ALA A 169 8.14 12.59 44.76
C ALA A 169 8.05 13.42 43.45
N GLN A 170 8.30 14.73 43.53
CA GLN A 170 8.32 15.59 42.33
C GLN A 170 9.38 15.11 41.32
N THR A 171 10.60 14.79 41.79
CA THR A 171 11.67 14.29 40.93
C THR A 171 11.27 13.01 40.21
N VAL A 172 10.63 12.06 40.91
CA VAL A 172 10.16 10.81 40.30
C VAL A 172 9.08 11.07 39.28
N ILE A 173 8.09 11.92 39.60
CA ILE A 173 6.99 12.27 38.69
C ILE A 173 7.51 12.88 37.39
N LEU A 174 8.42 13.86 37.49
CA LEU A 174 8.96 14.56 36.33
C LEU A 174 9.94 13.71 35.51
N ASN A 175 10.63 12.74 36.15
CA ASN A 175 11.43 11.76 35.41
C ASN A 175 10.57 10.76 34.61
N VAL A 176 9.40 10.40 35.13
CA VAL A 176 8.46 9.49 34.44
C VAL A 176 7.67 10.22 33.34
N ASN A 177 7.24 11.44 33.62
CA ASN A 177 6.56 12.30 32.67
C ASN A 177 7.13 13.74 32.73
N PRO A 178 8.09 14.09 31.88
CA PRO A 178 8.66 15.44 31.83
C PRO A 178 7.62 16.55 31.53
N ASN A 179 6.53 16.20 30.87
CA ASN A 179 5.45 17.12 30.48
C ASN A 179 4.31 17.15 31.52
N PHE A 180 4.49 16.57 32.68
CA PHE A 180 3.42 16.38 33.67
C PHE A 180 2.69 17.68 34.06
N GLU A 181 3.39 18.80 34.19
CA GLU A 181 2.77 20.10 34.48
C GLU A 181 1.87 20.57 33.33
N HIS A 182 2.35 20.40 32.10
CA HIS A 182 1.60 20.76 30.89
C HIS A 182 0.34 19.89 30.75
N ASP A 183 0.43 18.61 31.00
CA ASP A 183 -0.69 17.68 30.96
C ASP A 183 -1.76 18.01 32.01
N LEU A 184 -1.31 18.36 33.22
CA LEU A 184 -2.21 18.81 34.28
C LEU A 184 -2.90 20.13 33.89
N TYR A 185 -2.14 21.09 33.37
CA TYR A 185 -2.68 22.36 32.92
C TYR A 185 -3.77 22.13 31.86
N ASN A 186 -3.48 21.35 30.85
CA ASN A 186 -4.43 21.01 29.79
C ASN A 186 -5.67 20.27 30.32
N THR A 187 -5.49 19.36 31.27
CA THR A 187 -6.61 18.59 31.87
C THR A 187 -7.59 19.47 32.63
N TYR A 188 -7.09 20.44 33.38
CA TYR A 188 -7.93 21.23 34.30
C TYR A 188 -8.31 22.62 33.77
N GLN A 189 -7.61 23.12 32.74
CA GLN A 189 -7.96 24.38 32.07
C GLN A 189 -8.87 24.21 30.86
N ARG A 190 -9.09 22.96 30.43
CA ARG A 190 -9.82 22.60 29.21
C ARG A 190 -11.25 23.14 29.13
N ASP A 191 -11.96 23.14 30.25
CA ASP A 191 -13.35 23.60 30.31
C ASP A 191 -13.49 25.13 30.35
N ILE A 192 -12.38 25.86 30.56
CA ILE A 192 -12.37 27.29 30.80
C ILE A 192 -11.94 28.08 29.56
N ARG A 193 -11.09 27.48 28.70
CA ARG A 193 -10.68 28.12 27.43
C ARG A 193 -11.58 27.63 26.27
N ASN A 194 -12.50 28.47 25.82
CA ASN A 194 -12.84 28.49 24.42
C ASN A 194 -11.54 28.91 23.70
N TYR A 195 -10.80 27.95 23.11
CA TYR A 195 -9.59 28.21 22.35
C TYR A 195 -9.93 29.16 21.20
N ARG A 196 -9.77 30.45 21.43
CA ARG A 196 -9.87 31.49 20.40
C ARG A 196 -8.50 32.10 20.25
N CYS A 197 -8.05 32.14 19.01
CA CYS A 197 -6.85 32.89 18.68
C CYS A 197 -7.08 34.39 18.97
N GLU A 198 -6.17 35.03 19.67
CA GLU A 198 -6.20 36.46 19.91
C GLU A 198 -5.42 37.15 18.80
N PHE A 199 -6.13 37.88 17.95
CA PHE A 199 -5.56 38.58 16.82
C PHE A 199 -5.43 40.08 17.10
N THR A 200 -4.36 40.70 16.54
CA THR A 200 -4.23 42.17 16.47
C THR A 200 -5.26 42.73 15.49
N ARG A 201 -5.51 44.04 15.55
CA ARG A 201 -6.38 44.71 14.58
C ARG A 201 -5.91 44.47 13.13
N ASP A 202 -4.60 44.63 12.90
CA ASP A 202 -3.99 44.46 11.57
C ASP A 202 -4.13 43.04 11.02
N GLU A 203 -4.07 42.02 11.90
CA GLU A 203 -4.34 40.62 11.53
C GLU A 203 -5.83 40.37 11.22
N LEU A 204 -6.75 40.99 12.01
CA LEU A 204 -8.19 40.89 11.73
C LEU A 204 -8.56 41.56 10.40
N ASP A 205 -7.96 42.69 10.08
CA ASP A 205 -8.14 43.38 8.80
C ASP A 205 -7.62 42.51 7.63
N TYR A 206 -6.49 41.81 7.83
CA TYR A 206 -5.99 40.86 6.87
C TYR A 206 -6.95 39.68 6.70
N LEU A 207 -7.40 39.05 7.79
CA LEU A 207 -8.32 37.89 7.75
C LEU A 207 -9.64 38.21 7.06
N ALA A 208 -10.15 39.47 7.21
CA ALA A 208 -11.37 39.89 6.53
C ALA A 208 -11.26 39.86 4.99
N THR A 209 -10.05 39.90 4.44
CA THR A 209 -9.78 39.97 2.99
C THR A 209 -8.76 38.94 2.53
N ALA A 210 -8.37 38.00 3.39
CA ALA A 210 -7.34 37.02 3.10
C ALA A 210 -7.69 36.20 1.85
N PRO A 211 -6.75 36.04 0.91
CA PRO A 211 -6.93 35.15 -0.22
C PRO A 211 -6.94 33.69 0.25
N GLU A 212 -7.39 32.79 -0.62
CA GLU A 212 -7.21 31.37 -0.40
C GLU A 212 -5.71 31.02 -0.49
N ILE A 213 -5.18 30.35 0.53
CA ILE A 213 -3.76 30.01 0.66
C ILE A 213 -3.50 28.72 -0.12
N THR A 214 -2.59 28.76 -1.08
CA THR A 214 -2.22 27.57 -1.85
C THR A 214 -1.15 26.75 -1.11
N VAL A 215 -1.40 25.45 -0.97
CA VAL A 215 -0.58 24.55 -0.15
C VAL A 215 -0.18 23.33 -0.98
N THR A 216 1.04 22.85 -0.80
CA THR A 216 1.47 21.59 -1.39
C THR A 216 2.18 20.70 -0.37
N CYS A 217 2.26 19.40 -0.65
CA CYS A 217 2.82 18.37 0.23
C CYS A 217 3.64 17.36 -0.57
N ASP A 218 4.52 16.64 0.11
CA ASP A 218 5.18 15.46 -0.42
C ASP A 218 4.32 14.21 -0.14
N PRO A 219 3.68 13.61 -1.14
CA PRO A 219 2.81 12.46 -0.94
C PRO A 219 3.55 11.19 -0.49
N SER A 220 4.89 11.16 -0.57
CA SER A 220 5.72 10.01 -0.16
C SER A 220 6.04 10.02 1.35
N ASN A 221 5.73 11.10 2.07
CA ASN A 221 6.08 11.31 3.48
C ASN A 221 4.98 10.86 4.46
N ALA A 222 4.28 9.76 4.15
CA ALA A 222 3.22 9.24 5.03
C ALA A 222 3.81 8.70 6.36
N PRO A 223 3.16 8.94 7.54
CA PRO A 223 1.82 9.48 7.74
C PRO A 223 1.77 11.00 7.95
N ILE A 224 2.90 11.70 7.89
CA ILE A 224 2.96 13.16 8.14
C ILE A 224 2.23 13.89 7.03
N GLU A 225 2.50 13.52 5.79
CA GLU A 225 1.89 14.08 4.59
C GLU A 225 1.37 12.98 3.68
N GLY A 226 0.36 13.29 2.91
CA GLY A 226 -0.20 12.39 1.92
C GLY A 226 -1.16 13.11 0.98
N TYR A 227 -1.47 12.46 -0.14
CA TYR A 227 -2.43 12.97 -1.10
C TYR A 227 -3.38 11.87 -1.55
N ASN A 228 -4.68 12.13 -1.47
CA ASN A 228 -5.71 11.20 -1.90
C ASN A 228 -6.11 11.52 -3.34
N GLU A 229 -5.69 10.69 -4.29
CA GLU A 229 -5.98 10.83 -5.72
C GLU A 229 -7.48 10.82 -6.04
N ASN A 230 -8.29 10.07 -5.28
CA ASN A 230 -9.72 9.93 -5.54
C ASN A 230 -10.50 11.18 -5.15
N THR A 231 -10.13 11.82 -4.04
CA THR A 231 -10.79 13.02 -3.52
C THR A 231 -10.09 14.30 -3.93
N GLN A 232 -8.86 14.22 -4.45
CA GLN A 232 -7.98 15.35 -4.79
C GLN A 232 -7.73 16.27 -3.58
N THR A 233 -7.58 15.66 -2.40
CA THR A 233 -7.31 16.37 -1.14
C THR A 233 -6.02 15.86 -0.52
N ALA A 234 -5.34 16.73 0.23
CA ALA A 234 -4.27 16.28 1.09
C ALA A 234 -4.82 15.41 2.23
N SER A 235 -3.96 14.62 2.82
CA SER A 235 -4.22 13.75 3.97
C SER A 235 -2.96 13.68 4.83
N GLY A 236 -3.08 13.10 6.01
CA GLY A 236 -1.97 12.99 6.95
C GLY A 236 -2.03 14.01 8.08
N ILE A 237 -1.05 13.91 8.99
CA ILE A 237 -0.99 14.75 10.20
C ILE A 237 -1.01 16.24 9.86
N ALA A 238 -0.21 16.64 8.87
CA ALA A 238 -0.09 18.04 8.47
C ALA A 238 -1.41 18.64 7.95
N ALA A 239 -2.15 17.87 7.15
CA ALA A 239 -3.45 18.29 6.62
C ALA A 239 -4.48 18.47 7.73
N ASP A 240 -4.57 17.49 8.66
CA ASP A 240 -5.51 17.55 9.79
C ASP A 240 -5.17 18.69 10.75
N VAL A 241 -3.88 19.00 10.94
CA VAL A 241 -3.43 20.17 11.72
C VAL A 241 -3.83 21.48 11.04
N LEU A 242 -3.66 21.60 9.71
CA LEU A 242 -4.11 22.77 8.95
C LEU A 242 -5.62 22.96 8.98
N ASP A 243 -6.39 21.88 9.00
CA ASP A 243 -7.83 21.94 9.16
C ASP A 243 -8.23 22.55 10.51
N LEU A 244 -7.51 22.23 11.59
CA LEU A 244 -7.69 22.89 12.88
C LEU A 244 -7.26 24.36 12.85
N VAL A 245 -6.13 24.66 12.21
CA VAL A 245 -5.70 26.06 12.02
C VAL A 245 -6.77 26.84 11.24
N SER A 246 -7.34 26.27 10.18
CA SER A 246 -8.46 26.87 9.44
C SER A 246 -9.67 27.16 10.34
N GLN A 247 -10.04 26.21 11.20
CA GLN A 247 -11.16 26.39 12.14
C GLN A 247 -10.91 27.51 13.15
N TYR A 248 -9.68 27.67 13.64
CA TYR A 248 -9.34 28.66 14.65
C TYR A 248 -9.11 30.06 14.07
N THR A 249 -8.58 30.15 12.85
CA THR A 249 -8.18 31.43 12.23
C THR A 249 -9.18 31.93 11.20
N GLY A 250 -9.95 31.06 10.59
CA GLY A 250 -10.80 31.39 9.44
C GLY A 250 -10.06 31.43 8.11
N LEU A 251 -8.76 31.06 8.06
CA LEU A 251 -8.01 30.91 6.82
C LEU A 251 -8.55 29.73 6.00
N HIS A 252 -8.47 29.86 4.68
CA HIS A 252 -8.86 28.80 3.74
C HIS A 252 -7.64 28.30 2.98
N PHE A 253 -7.46 26.99 2.96
CA PHE A 253 -6.34 26.34 2.30
C PHE A 253 -6.81 25.54 1.08
N ARG A 254 -6.07 25.67 -0.04
CA ARG A 254 -6.29 24.91 -1.27
C ARG A 254 -5.04 24.11 -1.62
N TYR A 255 -5.20 22.80 -1.72
CA TYR A 255 -4.08 21.92 -2.00
C TYR A 255 -3.79 21.80 -3.49
N ILE A 256 -2.50 21.89 -3.84
CA ILE A 256 -1.95 21.66 -5.18
C ILE A 256 -1.06 20.41 -5.09
N LYS A 257 -1.30 19.46 -5.97
CA LYS A 257 -0.53 18.20 -5.99
C LYS A 257 0.94 18.46 -6.35
N SER A 258 1.85 17.78 -5.66
CA SER A 258 3.25 17.63 -6.04
C SER A 258 3.58 16.14 -6.19
N ASP A 259 4.58 15.84 -7.02
CA ASP A 259 4.98 14.45 -7.29
C ASP A 259 6.12 13.99 -6.35
N SER A 260 6.83 14.94 -5.73
CA SER A 260 7.94 14.70 -4.81
C SER A 260 8.23 15.93 -3.96
N PHE A 261 9.06 15.79 -2.92
CA PHE A 261 9.58 16.92 -2.14
C PHE A 261 10.29 17.98 -3.01
N SER A 262 11.10 17.54 -3.97
CA SER A 262 11.83 18.45 -4.87
C SER A 262 10.87 19.25 -5.76
N ASP A 263 9.79 18.65 -6.23
CA ASP A 263 8.74 19.35 -6.98
C ASP A 263 7.99 20.32 -6.10
N ALA A 264 7.63 19.92 -4.88
CA ALA A 264 6.97 20.78 -3.91
C ALA A 264 7.82 22.01 -3.55
N LEU A 265 9.10 21.81 -3.29
CA LEU A 265 10.05 22.90 -3.01
C LEU A 265 10.22 23.84 -4.21
N SER A 266 10.31 23.30 -5.41
CA SER A 266 10.38 24.10 -6.64
C SER A 266 9.15 24.99 -6.82
N LYS A 267 7.96 24.48 -6.52
CA LYS A 267 6.71 25.28 -6.56
C LYS A 267 6.68 26.38 -5.53
N LEU A 268 7.22 26.16 -4.32
CA LEU A 268 7.37 27.21 -3.31
C LEU A 268 8.34 28.29 -3.77
N GLN A 269 9.52 27.90 -4.25
CA GLN A 269 10.56 28.83 -4.73
C GLN A 269 10.15 29.64 -5.95
N SER A 270 9.30 29.06 -6.82
CA SER A 270 8.71 29.75 -7.97
C SER A 270 7.45 30.57 -7.64
N HIS A 271 7.02 30.57 -6.36
CA HIS A 271 5.80 31.22 -5.89
C HIS A 271 4.52 30.73 -6.55
N GLU A 272 4.52 29.48 -7.05
CA GLU A 272 3.33 28.80 -7.56
C GLU A 272 2.40 28.38 -6.42
N VAL A 273 2.98 28.12 -5.24
CA VAL A 273 2.29 27.83 -3.99
C VAL A 273 2.77 28.75 -2.87
N ASP A 274 1.89 29.03 -1.93
CA ASP A 274 2.18 29.90 -0.79
C ASP A 274 2.86 29.13 0.35
N MET A 275 2.62 27.80 0.46
CA MET A 275 3.06 27.03 1.61
C MET A 275 3.36 25.56 1.31
N LEU A 276 4.36 25.02 1.99
CA LEU A 276 4.66 23.59 2.14
C LEU A 276 4.16 23.07 3.49
N THR A 277 3.68 21.83 3.52
CA THR A 277 3.06 21.25 4.72
C THR A 277 4.03 20.67 5.73
N ALA A 278 5.22 20.21 5.35
CA ALA A 278 6.23 19.74 6.29
C ALA A 278 7.63 20.09 5.83
N LEU A 279 8.27 20.90 6.64
CA LEU A 279 9.70 21.20 6.55
C LEU A 279 10.34 20.94 7.91
N ALA A 280 11.57 20.44 7.90
CA ALA A 280 12.35 20.40 9.13
C ALA A 280 12.56 21.80 9.68
N HIS A 281 12.50 21.93 10.98
CA HIS A 281 12.61 23.22 11.68
C HIS A 281 14.07 23.71 11.71
N ASP A 282 14.61 24.01 10.53
CA ASP A 282 15.97 24.55 10.32
C ASP A 282 15.88 25.91 9.62
N TYR A 283 16.08 26.96 10.40
CA TYR A 283 16.04 28.34 9.90
C TYR A 283 17.12 28.64 8.87
N SER A 284 18.31 28.03 8.99
CA SER A 284 19.40 28.28 8.04
C SER A 284 19.09 27.68 6.68
N TRP A 285 18.52 26.49 6.67
CA TRP A 285 18.07 25.83 5.46
C TRP A 285 16.88 26.58 4.83
N ALA A 286 15.91 26.99 5.66
CA ALA A 286 14.73 27.71 5.20
C ALA A 286 15.09 29.06 4.54
N GLU A 287 15.99 29.83 5.13
CA GLU A 287 16.47 31.08 4.55
C GLU A 287 17.13 30.88 3.18
N GLN A 288 17.96 29.85 3.04
CA GLN A 288 18.60 29.50 1.76
C GLN A 288 17.60 29.09 0.68
N ASN A 289 16.43 28.57 1.07
CA ASN A 289 15.39 28.09 0.18
C ASN A 289 14.17 29.03 0.06
N HIS A 290 14.29 30.28 0.49
CA HIS A 290 13.23 31.30 0.42
C HIS A 290 11.94 30.90 1.16
N ALA A 291 12.09 30.21 2.30
CA ALA A 291 10.98 29.78 3.13
C ALA A 291 10.99 30.46 4.52
N LEU A 292 9.80 30.77 5.02
CA LEU A 292 9.59 31.24 6.40
C LEU A 292 8.94 30.09 7.19
N LEU A 293 9.56 29.66 8.29
CA LEU A 293 9.06 28.55 9.10
C LEU A 293 8.08 29.04 10.18
N THR A 294 7.00 28.29 10.34
CA THR A 294 6.13 28.41 11.51
C THR A 294 6.80 27.81 12.75
N THR A 295 6.19 28.01 13.92
CA THR A 295 6.51 27.16 15.07
C THR A 295 6.26 25.69 14.71
N PRO A 296 7.05 24.74 15.24
CA PRO A 296 6.84 23.34 14.96
C PRO A 296 5.44 22.88 15.42
N TYR A 297 4.75 22.15 14.57
CA TYR A 297 3.47 21.53 14.91
C TYR A 297 3.62 20.05 15.32
N LEU A 298 4.74 19.43 14.98
CA LEU A 298 5.03 18.04 15.29
C LEU A 298 6.48 17.89 15.74
N ASN A 299 6.67 17.30 16.92
CA ASN A 299 7.99 16.96 17.44
C ASN A 299 8.25 15.48 17.20
N SER A 300 9.38 15.16 16.57
CA SER A 300 9.73 13.79 16.19
C SER A 300 11.13 13.42 16.69
N SER A 301 11.29 12.18 17.16
CA SER A 301 12.60 11.60 17.44
C SER A 301 13.10 10.87 16.20
N VAL A 302 14.39 10.92 15.95
CA VAL A 302 15.03 10.11 14.92
C VAL A 302 15.22 8.68 15.40
N VAL A 303 14.92 7.72 14.56
CA VAL A 303 15.13 6.30 14.81
C VAL A 303 16.06 5.71 13.74
N VAL A 304 16.90 4.77 14.15
CA VAL A 304 17.64 3.92 13.22
C VAL A 304 16.88 2.61 13.02
N VAL A 305 16.66 2.24 11.76
CA VAL A 305 15.95 1.01 11.37
C VAL A 305 16.94 0.02 10.81
N ARG A 306 16.91 -1.20 11.32
CA ARG A 306 17.80 -2.32 10.95
C ARG A 306 17.02 -3.60 10.70
N ASN A 307 17.59 -4.49 9.89
CA ASN A 307 17.05 -5.83 9.73
C ASN A 307 17.38 -6.69 10.95
N SER A 308 16.39 -7.43 11.47
CA SER A 308 16.56 -8.38 12.58
C SER A 308 17.52 -9.55 12.25
N LYS A 309 17.82 -9.74 10.96
CA LYS A 309 18.81 -10.68 10.45
C LYS A 309 19.84 -9.91 9.61
N PRO A 310 20.78 -9.22 10.24
CA PRO A 310 21.73 -8.40 9.52
C PRO A 310 22.58 -9.24 8.57
N GLN A 311 22.81 -8.73 7.36
CA GLN A 311 23.92 -9.16 6.52
C GLN A 311 25.12 -8.35 7.00
N SER A 312 26.23 -8.99 7.31
CA SER A 312 27.41 -8.27 7.77
C SER A 312 28.23 -7.80 6.56
N HIS A 313 28.20 -6.52 6.30
CA HIS A 313 29.21 -5.84 5.49
C HIS A 313 30.43 -5.50 6.37
N GLU A 314 31.59 -5.25 5.79
CA GLU A 314 32.78 -4.82 6.56
C GLU A 314 32.56 -3.46 7.26
N ARG A 315 31.70 -2.61 6.67
CA ARG A 315 31.16 -1.37 7.22
C ARG A 315 29.66 -1.31 6.96
N ASP A 316 28.92 -0.64 7.82
CA ASP A 316 27.48 -0.45 7.65
C ASP A 316 27.19 0.43 6.43
N ILE A 317 26.41 -0.06 5.50
CA ILE A 317 25.84 0.72 4.39
C ILE A 317 24.56 1.38 4.88
N VAL A 318 24.51 2.71 4.76
CA VAL A 318 23.39 3.54 5.22
C VAL A 318 22.53 3.95 4.02
N ALA A 319 21.24 3.64 4.05
CA ALA A 319 20.27 4.16 3.08
C ALA A 319 19.66 5.45 3.62
N LEU A 320 19.66 6.54 2.83
CA LEU A 320 19.01 7.80 3.21
C LEU A 320 18.15 8.31 2.06
N PRO A 321 16.99 8.93 2.34
CA PRO A 321 16.24 9.64 1.31
C PRO A 321 16.95 10.95 0.92
N ASN A 322 16.85 11.33 -0.34
CA ASN A 322 17.45 12.56 -0.88
C ASN A 322 16.99 13.84 -0.15
N SER A 323 15.81 13.79 0.45
CA SER A 323 15.18 14.93 1.18
C SER A 323 15.47 14.93 2.68
N PHE A 324 16.35 14.05 3.18
CA PHE A 324 16.57 13.92 4.63
C PHE A 324 17.52 14.99 5.14
N ASN A 325 17.01 15.93 5.94
CA ASN A 325 17.75 17.11 6.39
C ASN A 325 18.84 16.80 7.41
N LEU A 326 18.76 15.69 8.13
CA LEU A 326 19.77 15.26 9.10
C LEU A 326 20.96 14.51 8.48
N THR A 327 21.03 14.44 7.15
CA THR A 327 22.12 13.76 6.45
C THR A 327 23.49 14.23 6.94
N ASN A 328 23.70 15.53 7.05
CA ASN A 328 24.97 16.09 7.53
C ASN A 328 25.28 15.66 8.97
N SER A 329 24.28 15.68 9.85
CA SER A 329 24.45 15.28 11.26
C SER A 329 24.77 13.77 11.40
N ILE A 330 24.29 12.95 10.46
CA ILE A 330 24.61 11.52 10.40
C ILE A 330 26.02 11.32 9.83
N LEU A 331 26.39 12.06 8.80
CA LEU A 331 27.73 12.00 8.17
C LEU A 331 28.84 12.58 9.06
N ASP A 332 28.52 13.49 9.99
CA ASP A 332 29.45 14.00 10.98
C ASP A 332 29.81 12.95 12.06
N ASN A 333 29.10 11.82 12.09
CA ASN A 333 29.45 10.70 12.95
C ASN A 333 30.72 9.99 12.39
N PRO A 334 31.83 9.90 13.16
CA PRO A 334 33.07 9.30 12.70
C PRO A 334 32.98 7.78 12.41
N GLU A 335 31.85 7.16 12.71
CA GLU A 335 31.58 5.75 12.38
C GLU A 335 31.21 5.53 10.91
N TYR A 336 30.82 6.60 10.18
CA TYR A 336 30.40 6.53 8.78
C TYR A 336 31.34 7.32 7.87
N ASP A 337 31.63 6.77 6.70
CA ASP A 337 32.27 7.48 5.60
C ASP A 337 31.22 7.84 4.54
N THR A 338 31.44 8.92 3.80
CA THR A 338 30.51 9.34 2.72
C THR A 338 30.30 8.27 1.66
N GLU A 339 31.26 7.37 1.48
CA GLU A 339 31.18 6.23 0.55
C GLU A 339 30.23 5.12 1.02
N ASP A 340 29.89 5.11 2.30
CA ASP A 340 29.00 4.11 2.91
C ASP A 340 27.51 4.53 2.83
N VAL A 341 27.19 5.71 2.25
CA VAL A 341 25.82 6.22 2.14
C VAL A 341 25.29 6.05 0.72
N VAL A 342 24.09 5.46 0.63
CA VAL A 342 23.33 5.30 -0.61
C VAL A 342 22.04 6.08 -0.52
N TYR A 343 21.80 6.96 -1.51
CA TYR A 343 20.62 7.82 -1.54
C TYR A 343 19.50 7.20 -2.37
N TYR A 344 18.26 7.37 -1.89
CA TYR A 344 17.03 6.92 -2.52
C TYR A 344 16.03 8.08 -2.64
N ASP A 345 15.02 7.93 -3.49
CA ASP A 345 14.04 9.00 -3.69
C ASP A 345 13.04 9.09 -2.53
N THR A 346 12.74 7.96 -1.87
CA THR A 346 11.75 7.90 -0.80
C THR A 346 12.27 7.12 0.42
N ILE A 347 11.70 7.41 1.59
CA ILE A 347 11.99 6.64 2.81
C ILE A 347 11.55 5.18 2.67
N GLU A 348 10.48 4.90 1.92
CA GLU A 348 10.04 3.53 1.66
C GLU A 348 11.07 2.73 0.88
N GLU A 349 11.74 3.31 -0.10
CA GLU A 349 12.84 2.67 -0.83
C GLU A 349 14.04 2.38 0.09
N CYS A 350 14.34 3.26 1.05
CA CYS A 350 15.35 3.00 2.08
C CYS A 350 14.99 1.77 2.93
N PHE A 351 13.73 1.64 3.35
CA PHE A 351 13.23 0.46 4.07
C PHE A 351 13.33 -0.82 3.22
N GLN A 352 13.04 -0.73 1.92
CA GLN A 352 13.21 -1.86 0.98
C GLN A 352 14.69 -2.26 0.85
N ALA A 353 15.61 -1.28 0.80
CA ALA A 353 17.05 -1.53 0.75
C ALA A 353 17.52 -2.28 2.01
N VAL A 354 17.08 -1.87 3.20
CA VAL A 354 17.40 -2.57 4.46
C VAL A 354 16.75 -3.96 4.51
N LEU A 355 15.52 -4.10 4.03
CA LEU A 355 14.83 -5.39 4.00
C LEU A 355 15.52 -6.40 3.06
N SER A 356 15.96 -5.93 1.88
CA SER A 356 16.65 -6.76 0.89
C SER A 356 18.11 -7.05 1.25
N GLY A 357 18.71 -6.30 2.19
CA GLY A 357 20.12 -6.38 2.55
C GLY A 357 21.04 -5.59 1.62
N SER A 358 20.51 -4.68 0.81
CA SER A 358 21.29 -3.73 0.01
C SER A 358 21.85 -2.59 0.85
N ALA A 359 21.27 -2.36 2.03
CA ALA A 359 21.76 -1.48 3.07
C ALA A 359 21.62 -2.17 4.44
N ASP A 360 22.44 -1.78 5.42
CA ASP A 360 22.42 -2.34 6.78
C ASP A 360 21.45 -1.58 7.68
N CYS A 361 21.30 -0.28 7.44
CA CYS A 361 20.38 0.56 8.20
C CYS A 361 19.85 1.74 7.38
N THR A 362 18.79 2.35 7.90
CA THR A 362 18.28 3.65 7.47
C THR A 362 17.87 4.46 8.69
N TYR A 363 17.80 5.76 8.52
CA TYR A 363 17.33 6.71 9.52
C TYR A 363 16.02 7.31 9.06
N ALA A 364 15.10 7.48 9.99
CA ALA A 364 13.79 8.07 9.75
C ALA A 364 13.28 8.76 11.01
N ASP A 365 12.30 9.64 10.84
CA ASP A 365 11.52 10.08 11.99
C ASP A 365 10.67 8.91 12.54
N ASN A 366 10.29 9.00 13.82
CA ASN A 366 9.59 7.92 14.50
C ASN A 366 8.18 7.66 13.92
N TYR A 367 7.53 8.65 13.33
CA TYR A 367 6.17 8.51 12.77
C TYR A 367 6.21 7.74 11.46
N ASN A 368 7.09 8.13 10.52
CA ASN A 368 7.32 7.38 9.28
C ASN A 368 7.76 5.94 9.58
N ALA A 369 8.71 5.78 10.51
CA ALA A 369 9.22 4.47 10.87
C ALA A 369 8.11 3.57 11.45
N ASN A 370 7.33 4.06 12.40
CA ASN A 370 6.24 3.29 13.00
C ASN A 370 5.14 2.96 11.98
N TYR A 371 4.79 3.91 11.11
CA TYR A 371 3.83 3.71 10.04
C TYR A 371 4.28 2.59 9.08
N LEU A 372 5.54 2.62 8.63
CA LEU A 372 6.08 1.59 7.74
C LEU A 372 6.25 0.25 8.46
N LEU A 373 6.79 0.23 9.68
CA LEU A 373 7.00 -0.99 10.46
C LEU A 373 5.69 -1.67 10.86
N SER A 374 4.56 -0.96 10.90
CA SER A 374 3.25 -1.55 11.14
C SER A 374 2.77 -2.42 9.97
N GLN A 375 3.36 -2.26 8.78
CA GLN A 375 3.03 -3.06 7.60
C GLN A 375 3.68 -4.45 7.69
N VAL A 376 2.92 -5.49 7.38
CA VAL A 376 3.36 -6.89 7.49
C VAL A 376 4.63 -7.19 6.67
N LYS A 377 4.83 -6.48 5.56
CA LYS A 377 6.02 -6.66 4.70
C LYS A 377 7.33 -6.31 5.41
N TYR A 378 7.31 -5.39 6.41
CA TYR A 378 8.47 -4.93 7.15
C TYR A 378 8.67 -5.59 8.52
N ARG A 379 7.91 -6.63 8.86
CA ARG A 379 7.98 -7.33 10.15
C ARG A 379 9.37 -7.87 10.57
N ASN A 380 10.30 -7.94 9.64
CA ASN A 380 11.68 -8.36 9.91
C ASN A 380 12.61 -7.17 10.21
N LEU A 381 12.10 -5.95 10.12
CA LEU A 381 12.81 -4.74 10.50
C LEU A 381 12.46 -4.36 11.93
N SER A 382 13.35 -3.65 12.59
CA SER A 382 13.16 -3.09 13.93
C SER A 382 13.79 -1.71 14.01
N SER A 383 13.20 -0.82 14.80
CA SER A 383 13.72 0.52 15.05
C SER A 383 14.33 0.65 16.44
N THR A 384 15.30 1.56 16.57
CA THR A 384 15.89 1.97 17.84
C THR A 384 15.95 3.50 17.86
N THR A 385 15.39 4.12 18.89
CA THR A 385 15.34 5.58 19.03
C THR A 385 16.71 6.14 19.38
N LEU A 386 17.10 7.22 18.72
CA LEU A 386 18.30 8.00 19.04
C LEU A 386 17.91 9.16 19.95
N THR A 387 18.30 9.08 21.22
CA THR A 387 17.89 10.04 22.27
C THR A 387 18.47 11.45 22.10
N ALA A 388 19.45 11.65 21.22
CA ALA A 388 20.13 12.93 21.00
C ALA A 388 19.71 13.65 19.71
N MET A 389 18.85 13.04 18.90
CA MET A 389 18.44 13.59 17.61
C MET A 389 16.92 13.73 17.54
N THR A 390 16.47 14.94 17.22
CA THR A 390 15.05 15.25 16.96
C THR A 390 14.92 15.91 15.60
N GLU A 391 13.81 15.68 14.92
CA GLU A 391 13.44 16.32 13.68
C GLU A 391 12.03 16.86 13.83
N ASP A 392 11.93 18.17 14.11
CA ASP A 392 10.66 18.84 14.31
C ASP A 392 10.11 19.31 12.96
N ALA A 393 8.81 19.09 12.72
CA ALA A 393 8.15 19.51 11.49
C ALA A 393 7.40 20.84 11.66
N SER A 394 7.63 21.75 10.70
CA SER A 394 6.98 23.05 10.61
C SER A 394 6.34 23.25 9.25
N PHE A 395 5.37 24.14 9.15
CA PHE A 395 4.92 24.64 7.86
C PHE A 395 5.95 25.64 7.33
N GLY A 396 6.20 25.60 6.01
CA GLY A 396 7.08 26.55 5.35
C GLY A 396 6.31 27.46 4.41
N LEU A 397 6.28 28.76 4.67
CA LEU A 397 5.65 29.76 3.84
C LEU A 397 6.67 30.36 2.86
N SER A 398 6.22 30.74 1.67
CA SER A 398 7.03 31.55 0.76
C SER A 398 7.42 32.88 1.42
N ASP A 399 8.65 33.34 1.20
CA ASP A 399 9.15 34.63 1.69
C ASP A 399 8.42 35.84 1.07
N GLN A 400 7.60 35.61 0.05
CA GLN A 400 6.76 36.64 -0.57
C GLN A 400 5.35 36.72 0.02
N CYS A 401 4.98 35.82 0.94
CA CYS A 401 3.70 35.87 1.62
C CYS A 401 3.60 37.13 2.52
N ASP A 402 2.36 37.56 2.76
CA ASP A 402 2.12 38.60 3.73
C ASP A 402 2.68 38.21 5.11
N PRO A 403 3.52 39.03 5.76
CA PRO A 403 4.13 38.71 7.06
C PRO A 403 3.11 38.36 8.15
N ARG A 404 1.88 38.89 8.07
CA ARG A 404 0.79 38.60 9.01
C ARG A 404 0.36 37.16 8.94
N LEU A 405 0.45 36.52 7.76
CA LEU A 405 0.05 35.10 7.57
C LEU A 405 0.85 34.17 8.48
N LEU A 406 2.17 34.38 8.60
CA LEU A 406 3.03 33.60 9.49
C LEU A 406 2.57 33.72 10.96
N SER A 407 2.31 34.95 11.39
CA SER A 407 1.83 35.24 12.76
C SER A 407 0.46 34.57 13.02
N ILE A 408 -0.46 34.70 12.09
CA ILE A 408 -1.82 34.13 12.20
C ILE A 408 -1.76 32.60 12.28
N ILE A 409 -0.97 31.95 11.43
CA ILE A 409 -0.80 30.49 11.45
C ILE A 409 -0.18 30.04 12.78
N ASN A 410 0.86 30.72 13.27
CA ASN A 410 1.49 30.42 14.56
C ASN A 410 0.49 30.54 15.73
N LYS A 411 -0.37 31.55 15.71
CA LYS A 411 -1.45 31.71 16.69
C LYS A 411 -2.48 30.58 16.58
N GLY A 412 -2.84 30.17 15.36
CA GLY A 412 -3.70 29.02 15.11
C GLY A 412 -3.10 27.72 15.66
N LEU A 413 -1.81 27.49 15.43
CA LEU A 413 -1.08 26.34 15.98
C LEU A 413 -1.05 26.36 17.52
N ALA A 414 -0.81 27.52 18.13
CA ALA A 414 -0.82 27.66 19.58
C ALA A 414 -2.19 27.39 20.23
N CYS A 415 -3.28 27.46 19.47
CA CYS A 415 -4.62 27.12 19.92
C CYS A 415 -4.91 25.60 19.89
N ILE A 416 -4.07 24.80 19.24
CA ILE A 416 -4.24 23.34 19.16
C ILE A 416 -3.76 22.73 20.48
N SER A 417 -4.63 21.97 21.15
CA SER A 417 -4.24 21.25 22.37
C SER A 417 -3.39 20.01 22.03
N SER A 418 -2.52 19.60 22.98
CA SER A 418 -1.75 18.36 22.85
C SER A 418 -2.63 17.13 22.59
N GLU A 419 -3.81 17.06 23.21
CA GLU A 419 -4.74 15.94 22.99
C GLU A 419 -5.38 15.95 21.59
N GLN A 420 -5.63 17.11 21.01
CA GLN A 420 -6.08 17.21 19.62
C GLN A 420 -4.95 16.72 18.68
N LEU A 421 -3.72 17.14 18.94
CA LEU A 421 -2.57 16.70 18.18
C LEU A 421 -2.33 15.19 18.35
N ASP A 422 -2.38 14.66 19.58
CA ASP A 422 -2.25 13.23 19.85
C ASP A 422 -3.35 12.41 19.15
N SER A 423 -4.57 12.93 19.13
CA SER A 423 -5.69 12.29 18.40
C SER A 423 -5.44 12.24 16.90
N ILE A 424 -4.94 13.33 16.32
CA ILE A 424 -4.56 13.41 14.89
C ILE A 424 -3.43 12.40 14.60
N VAL A 425 -2.39 12.38 15.43
CA VAL A 425 -1.26 11.47 15.27
C VAL A 425 -1.72 10.00 15.34
N LEU A 426 -2.50 9.62 16.36
CA LEU A 426 -3.02 8.26 16.49
C LEU A 426 -3.89 7.83 15.30
N GLN A 427 -4.68 8.76 14.77
CA GLN A 427 -5.58 8.50 13.66
C GLN A 427 -4.82 8.26 12.36
N ASN A 428 -3.77 9.03 12.10
CA ASN A 428 -2.96 8.96 10.89
C ASN A 428 -1.87 7.88 10.96
N CYS A 429 -1.26 7.65 12.13
CA CYS A 429 -0.23 6.61 12.30
C CYS A 429 -0.80 5.18 12.32
N SER A 430 -2.12 5.02 12.44
CA SER A 430 -2.77 3.71 12.36
C SER A 430 -2.88 3.26 10.90
N TYR A 431 -1.88 2.51 10.43
CA TYR A 431 -1.95 1.90 9.10
C TYR A 431 -3.11 0.91 9.03
N LYS A 432 -4.11 1.22 8.23
CA LYS A 432 -5.21 0.30 7.92
C LYS A 432 -4.78 -0.52 6.70
N GLU A 433 -4.35 -1.76 6.94
CA GLU A 433 -4.11 -2.69 5.83
C GLU A 433 -5.43 -2.95 5.10
N ASP A 434 -5.50 -2.56 3.84
CA ASP A 434 -6.52 -3.09 2.96
C ASP A 434 -6.30 -4.60 2.83
N PRO A 435 -7.32 -5.44 3.07
CA PRO A 435 -7.20 -6.89 3.01
C PRO A 435 -6.98 -7.34 1.56
N SER A 436 -5.77 -7.15 1.06
CA SER A 436 -5.37 -7.64 -0.25
C SER A 436 -4.91 -9.09 -0.15
N PHE A 437 -5.00 -9.83 -1.27
CA PHE A 437 -4.48 -11.19 -1.34
C PHE A 437 -2.99 -11.26 -0.98
N LEU A 438 -2.22 -10.25 -1.36
CA LEU A 438 -0.78 -10.17 -1.06
C LEU A 438 -0.52 -9.99 0.44
N THR A 439 -1.30 -9.14 1.13
CA THR A 439 -1.20 -8.97 2.59
C THR A 439 -1.46 -10.30 3.32
N LEU A 440 -2.45 -11.09 2.89
CA LEU A 440 -2.71 -12.41 3.47
C LEU A 440 -1.56 -13.39 3.25
N VAL A 441 -0.92 -13.35 2.07
CA VAL A 441 0.25 -14.20 1.76
C VAL A 441 1.43 -13.83 2.66
N TYR A 442 1.72 -12.56 2.84
CA TYR A 442 2.80 -12.09 3.71
C TYR A 442 2.51 -12.32 5.21
N ALA A 443 1.26 -12.13 5.64
CA ALA A 443 0.87 -12.34 7.04
C ALA A 443 0.95 -13.81 7.45
N TYR A 444 0.49 -14.73 6.58
CA TYR A 444 0.34 -16.15 6.88
C TYR A 444 1.03 -17.07 5.85
N PRO A 445 2.34 -16.94 5.57
CA PRO A 445 3.01 -17.68 4.50
C PRO A 445 2.97 -19.21 4.69
N ARG A 446 2.93 -19.69 5.95
CA ARG A 446 2.84 -21.13 6.26
C ARG A 446 1.48 -21.73 5.90
N ILE A 447 0.45 -20.92 5.74
CA ILE A 447 -0.91 -21.35 5.39
C ILE A 447 -1.19 -21.04 3.92
N SER A 448 -0.90 -19.84 3.47
CA SER A 448 -1.21 -19.36 2.13
C SER A 448 -0.42 -20.07 1.03
N ILE A 449 0.89 -20.31 1.22
CA ILE A 449 1.71 -20.99 0.24
C ILE A 449 1.23 -22.43 -0.05
N PRO A 450 0.97 -23.30 0.96
CA PRO A 450 0.38 -24.61 0.72
C PRO A 450 -0.99 -24.58 0.03
N ILE A 451 -1.84 -23.60 0.35
CA ILE A 451 -3.16 -23.43 -0.31
C ILE A 451 -2.97 -23.07 -1.78
N ILE A 452 -2.11 -22.11 -2.11
CA ILE A 452 -1.81 -21.72 -3.48
C ILE A 452 -1.26 -22.91 -4.29
N LEU A 453 -0.34 -23.69 -3.70
CA LEU A 453 0.20 -24.90 -4.32
C LEU A 453 -0.89 -25.97 -4.54
N ALA A 454 -1.78 -26.17 -3.56
CA ALA A 454 -2.88 -27.12 -3.69
C ALA A 454 -3.87 -26.71 -4.80
N VAL A 455 -4.24 -25.44 -4.87
CA VAL A 455 -5.12 -24.90 -5.92
C VAL A 455 -4.47 -25.00 -7.29
N SER A 456 -3.17 -24.64 -7.41
CA SER A 456 -2.45 -24.75 -8.69
C SER A 456 -2.32 -26.21 -9.16
N MET A 457 -2.06 -27.17 -8.25
CA MET A 457 -2.05 -28.60 -8.60
C MET A 457 -3.43 -29.09 -9.02
N ALA A 458 -4.50 -28.66 -8.37
CA ALA A 458 -5.86 -29.03 -8.75
C ALA A 458 -6.22 -28.52 -10.15
N LEU A 459 -5.85 -27.25 -10.46
CA LEU A 459 -6.05 -26.66 -11.78
C LEU A 459 -5.24 -27.38 -12.86
N LEU A 460 -3.99 -27.74 -12.57
CA LEU A 460 -3.13 -28.51 -13.48
C LEU A 460 -3.70 -29.89 -13.75
N SER A 461 -4.21 -30.58 -12.71
CA SER A 461 -4.84 -31.87 -12.81
C SER A 461 -6.12 -31.82 -13.67
N LEU A 462 -6.93 -30.79 -13.50
CA LEU A 462 -8.12 -30.55 -14.30
C LEU A 462 -7.76 -30.30 -15.77
N LEU A 463 -6.75 -29.44 -16.02
CA LEU A 463 -6.28 -29.19 -17.38
C LEU A 463 -5.77 -30.47 -18.07
N LEU A 464 -4.97 -31.25 -17.34
CA LEU A 464 -4.48 -32.54 -17.84
C LEU A 464 -5.65 -33.51 -18.16
N GLY A 465 -6.66 -33.56 -17.28
CA GLY A 465 -7.88 -34.32 -17.51
C GLY A 465 -8.60 -33.90 -18.80
N ILE A 466 -8.78 -32.61 -19.01
CA ILE A 466 -9.40 -32.07 -20.24
C ILE A 466 -8.58 -32.46 -21.48
N LEU A 467 -7.25 -32.33 -21.43
CA LEU A 467 -6.36 -32.68 -22.53
C LEU A 467 -6.42 -34.16 -22.87
N LEU A 468 -6.48 -35.04 -21.85
CA LEU A 468 -6.62 -36.50 -22.06
C LEU A 468 -7.96 -36.87 -22.69
N VAL A 469 -9.06 -36.26 -22.24
CA VAL A 469 -10.39 -36.47 -22.84
C VAL A 469 -10.43 -35.98 -24.29
N HIS A 470 -9.85 -34.79 -24.54
CA HIS A 470 -9.77 -34.25 -25.90
C HIS A 470 -8.95 -35.14 -26.83
N SER A 471 -7.79 -35.62 -26.38
CA SER A 471 -6.93 -36.54 -27.13
C SER A 471 -7.64 -37.85 -27.47
N ARG A 472 -8.45 -38.44 -26.56
CA ARG A 472 -9.24 -39.66 -26.83
C ARG A 472 -10.32 -39.40 -27.89
N LYS A 473 -11.08 -38.30 -27.75
CA LYS A 473 -12.11 -37.95 -28.75
C LYS A 473 -11.52 -37.68 -30.12
N THR A 474 -10.35 -37.06 -30.23
CA THR A 474 -9.69 -36.82 -31.52
C THR A 474 -9.27 -38.13 -32.20
N LYS A 475 -8.80 -39.13 -31.45
CA LYS A 475 -8.47 -40.46 -31.98
C LYS A 475 -9.70 -41.20 -32.50
N GLU A 476 -10.82 -41.21 -31.75
CA GLU A 476 -12.07 -41.84 -32.17
C GLU A 476 -12.63 -41.20 -33.45
N ILE A 477 -12.65 -39.89 -33.54
CA ILE A 477 -13.11 -39.17 -34.73
C ILE A 477 -12.25 -39.51 -35.95
N ARG A 478 -10.95 -39.67 -35.79
CA ARG A 478 -10.04 -40.01 -36.86
C ARG A 478 -10.32 -41.43 -37.41
N VAL A 479 -10.47 -42.41 -36.53
CA VAL A 479 -10.81 -43.78 -36.95
C VAL A 479 -12.15 -43.84 -37.69
N MET A 480 -13.17 -43.15 -37.18
CA MET A 480 -14.49 -43.07 -37.85
C MET A 480 -14.45 -42.35 -39.20
N SER A 481 -13.50 -41.45 -39.42
CA SER A 481 -13.35 -40.73 -40.69
C SER A 481 -12.54 -41.48 -41.75
N GLU A 482 -11.69 -42.45 -41.35
CA GLU A 482 -10.76 -43.15 -42.26
C GLU A 482 -11.24 -44.54 -42.68
N THR A 483 -12.24 -45.11 -42.00
CA THR A 483 -12.69 -46.48 -42.28
C THR A 483 -14.06 -46.53 -42.96
N ASP A 484 -14.31 -47.57 -43.78
CA ASP A 484 -15.63 -47.94 -44.30
C ASP A 484 -16.45 -48.56 -43.16
N ALA A 485 -17.65 -48.03 -42.94
CA ALA A 485 -18.49 -48.39 -41.78
C ALA A 485 -18.98 -49.89 -41.82
N LEU A 486 -19.06 -50.48 -42.99
CA LEU A 486 -19.51 -51.86 -43.14
C LEU A 486 -18.36 -52.86 -42.97
N THR A 487 -17.25 -52.64 -43.66
CA THR A 487 -16.17 -53.61 -43.79
C THR A 487 -14.99 -53.35 -42.85
N GLY A 488 -14.88 -52.14 -42.22
CA GLY A 488 -13.77 -51.78 -41.36
C GLY A 488 -12.43 -51.59 -42.10
N LEU A 489 -12.39 -51.74 -43.41
CA LEU A 489 -11.24 -51.39 -44.27
C LEU A 489 -11.12 -49.86 -44.40
N TYR A 490 -10.03 -49.38 -44.99
CA TYR A 490 -9.97 -47.97 -45.35
C TYR A 490 -11.11 -47.62 -46.32
N ASN A 491 -11.77 -46.48 -46.06
CA ASN A 491 -12.71 -45.95 -47.03
C ASN A 491 -11.93 -45.38 -48.22
N ARG A 492 -12.63 -45.05 -49.30
CA ARG A 492 -12.01 -44.57 -50.55
C ARG A 492 -10.97 -43.51 -50.31
N ARG A 493 -11.33 -42.45 -49.61
CA ARG A 493 -10.46 -41.29 -49.36
C ARG A 493 -9.21 -41.68 -48.57
N ALA A 494 -9.39 -42.44 -47.51
CA ALA A 494 -8.26 -42.85 -46.68
C ALA A 494 -7.35 -43.85 -47.42
N ALA A 495 -7.90 -44.78 -48.21
CA ALA A 495 -7.12 -45.65 -49.04
C ALA A 495 -6.27 -44.91 -50.07
N GLU A 496 -6.87 -43.91 -50.78
CA GLU A 496 -6.17 -43.07 -51.73
C GLU A 496 -5.05 -42.28 -51.06
N ASP A 497 -5.31 -41.65 -49.90
CA ASP A 497 -4.31 -40.89 -49.12
C ASP A 497 -3.17 -41.78 -48.60
N HIS A 498 -3.47 -42.96 -48.08
CA HIS A 498 -2.46 -43.91 -47.57
C HIS A 498 -1.63 -44.52 -48.69
N ILE A 499 -2.25 -44.92 -49.80
CA ILE A 499 -1.57 -45.47 -50.96
C ILE A 499 -0.63 -44.39 -51.57
N SER A 500 -1.10 -43.15 -51.74
CA SER A 500 -0.28 -42.09 -52.29
C SER A 500 0.98 -41.82 -51.46
N ARG A 501 0.85 -41.84 -50.12
CA ARG A 501 2.02 -41.70 -49.23
C ARG A 501 2.96 -42.86 -49.33
N GLN A 502 2.44 -44.09 -49.31
CA GLN A 502 3.26 -45.29 -49.41
C GLN A 502 3.97 -45.38 -50.77
N MET A 503 3.30 -45.03 -51.88
CA MET A 503 3.89 -44.93 -53.20
C MET A 503 5.09 -43.98 -53.25
N GLN A 504 4.99 -42.84 -52.55
CA GLN A 504 6.10 -41.87 -52.45
C GLN A 504 7.31 -42.43 -51.66
N GLU A 505 7.01 -43.19 -50.58
CA GLU A 505 8.07 -43.84 -49.81
C GLU A 505 8.74 -44.99 -50.61
N ASP A 506 7.93 -45.86 -51.22
CA ASP A 506 8.44 -46.95 -52.03
C ASP A 506 9.19 -46.45 -53.29
N GLY A 507 8.76 -45.29 -53.83
CA GLY A 507 9.43 -44.62 -54.96
C GLY A 507 10.84 -44.14 -54.68
N LYS A 508 11.28 -44.05 -53.43
CA LYS A 508 12.66 -43.76 -53.05
C LYS A 508 13.59 -44.94 -53.29
N ASN A 509 13.04 -46.17 -53.41
CA ASN A 509 13.76 -47.38 -53.73
C ASN A 509 13.53 -47.73 -55.20
N PRO A 510 14.56 -47.64 -56.09
CA PRO A 510 14.40 -47.92 -57.52
C PRO A 510 14.04 -49.39 -57.83
N ASP A 511 14.26 -50.33 -56.90
CA ASP A 511 13.97 -51.75 -57.07
C ASP A 511 12.49 -52.09 -56.73
N CYS A 512 11.71 -51.16 -56.18
CA CYS A 512 10.31 -51.38 -55.87
C CYS A 512 9.40 -51.23 -57.09
N VAL A 513 8.56 -52.25 -57.37
CA VAL A 513 7.63 -52.29 -58.51
C VAL A 513 6.25 -51.69 -58.24
N ARG A 514 5.92 -51.30 -57.00
CA ARG A 514 4.76 -50.54 -56.54
C ARG A 514 3.45 -51.06 -57.17
N PRO A 515 3.00 -52.29 -56.88
CA PRO A 515 1.81 -52.85 -57.47
C PRO A 515 0.52 -52.32 -56.83
N LEU A 516 -0.45 -51.99 -57.65
CA LEU A 516 -1.82 -51.69 -57.25
C LEU A 516 -2.77 -52.74 -57.83
N ILE A 517 -3.62 -53.27 -56.98
CA ILE A 517 -4.58 -54.31 -57.33
C ILE A 517 -5.99 -53.72 -57.18
N SER A 518 -6.77 -53.73 -58.24
CA SER A 518 -8.20 -53.44 -58.25
C SER A 518 -8.99 -54.67 -58.30
N ILE A 519 -10.00 -54.82 -57.45
CA ILE A 519 -10.81 -56.05 -57.26
C ILE A 519 -12.28 -55.66 -57.37
N ASP A 520 -13.04 -56.41 -58.18
CA ASP A 520 -14.48 -56.28 -58.30
C ASP A 520 -15.11 -57.69 -58.17
N LEU A 521 -16.21 -57.73 -57.40
CA LEU A 521 -16.88 -59.02 -57.14
C LEU A 521 -17.82 -59.43 -58.28
N ASP A 522 -17.54 -60.54 -58.94
CA ASP A 522 -18.38 -61.06 -60.01
C ASP A 522 -19.72 -61.51 -59.42
N LYS A 523 -20.81 -61.12 -60.10
CA LYS A 523 -22.18 -61.50 -59.74
C LYS A 523 -22.70 -60.99 -58.39
N PHE A 524 -22.00 -60.03 -57.74
CA PHE A 524 -22.40 -59.48 -56.42
C PHE A 524 -23.83 -58.90 -56.48
N LYS A 525 -24.17 -58.22 -57.57
CA LYS A 525 -25.52 -57.68 -57.78
C LYS A 525 -26.58 -58.79 -57.76
N GLN A 526 -26.29 -59.93 -58.33
CA GLN A 526 -27.21 -61.08 -58.34
C GLN A 526 -27.46 -61.62 -56.92
N VAL A 527 -26.45 -61.62 -56.06
CA VAL A 527 -26.59 -61.94 -54.61
C VAL A 527 -27.54 -60.97 -53.94
N ASN A 528 -27.35 -59.68 -54.13
CA ASN A 528 -28.24 -58.62 -53.59
C ASN A 528 -29.70 -58.79 -54.10
N ASP A 529 -29.85 -58.97 -55.40
CA ASP A 529 -31.17 -59.01 -56.03
C ASP A 529 -31.94 -60.32 -55.65
N THR A 530 -31.23 -61.43 -55.35
CA THR A 530 -31.83 -62.70 -55.01
C THR A 530 -32.05 -62.92 -53.52
N TYR A 531 -31.07 -62.50 -52.70
CA TYR A 531 -31.05 -62.86 -51.27
C TYR A 531 -31.16 -61.59 -50.37
N GLY A 532 -31.21 -60.39 -50.95
CA GLY A 532 -31.37 -59.13 -50.24
C GLY A 532 -30.05 -58.51 -49.78
N HIS A 533 -30.10 -57.22 -49.49
CA HIS A 533 -28.92 -56.39 -49.13
C HIS A 533 -28.18 -56.84 -47.85
N LEU A 534 -28.89 -57.44 -46.89
CA LEU A 534 -28.27 -57.98 -45.67
C LEU A 534 -27.29 -59.14 -45.98
N GLU A 535 -27.63 -59.97 -46.94
CA GLU A 535 -26.74 -61.07 -47.36
C GLU A 535 -25.58 -60.56 -48.22
N GLY A 536 -25.82 -59.51 -49.02
CA GLY A 536 -24.75 -58.82 -49.72
C GLY A 536 -23.80 -58.15 -48.80
N ASP A 537 -24.28 -57.49 -47.73
CA ASP A 537 -23.44 -56.89 -46.70
C ASP A 537 -22.60 -57.96 -45.97
N ALA A 538 -23.18 -59.11 -45.62
CA ALA A 538 -22.44 -60.19 -45.03
C ALA A 538 -21.33 -60.71 -45.95
N LEU A 539 -21.60 -60.80 -47.26
CA LEU A 539 -20.61 -61.21 -48.26
C LEU A 539 -19.49 -60.17 -48.37
N LEU A 540 -19.79 -58.85 -48.38
CA LEU A 540 -18.79 -57.79 -48.40
C LEU A 540 -17.86 -57.81 -47.19
N ILE A 541 -18.41 -58.06 -45.98
CA ILE A 541 -17.62 -58.24 -44.76
C ILE A 541 -16.70 -59.48 -44.91
N ALA A 542 -17.23 -60.62 -45.37
CA ALA A 542 -16.44 -61.82 -45.57
C ALA A 542 -15.33 -61.65 -46.59
N VAL A 543 -15.61 -60.97 -47.71
CA VAL A 543 -14.57 -60.58 -48.71
C VAL A 543 -13.53 -59.64 -48.13
N ALA A 544 -13.93 -58.65 -47.40
CA ALA A 544 -12.99 -57.69 -46.77
C ALA A 544 -12.03 -58.45 -45.82
N ASP A 545 -12.55 -59.29 -44.94
CA ASP A 545 -11.73 -60.12 -44.05
C ASP A 545 -10.82 -61.12 -44.86
N THR A 546 -11.32 -61.67 -45.93
CA THR A 546 -10.55 -62.53 -46.81
C THR A 546 -9.39 -61.80 -47.48
N ILE A 547 -9.65 -60.63 -48.00
CA ILE A 547 -8.58 -59.76 -48.58
C ILE A 547 -7.55 -59.43 -47.50
N LYS A 548 -8.00 -58.89 -46.34
CA LYS A 548 -7.14 -58.52 -45.25
C LYS A 548 -6.24 -59.61 -44.72
N THR A 549 -6.76 -60.83 -44.63
CA THR A 549 -5.99 -62.00 -44.20
C THR A 549 -5.11 -62.62 -45.31
N SER A 550 -5.37 -62.25 -46.55
CA SER A 550 -4.59 -62.75 -47.71
C SER A 550 -3.35 -61.89 -47.99
N VAL A 551 -3.28 -60.65 -47.47
CA VAL A 551 -2.18 -59.70 -47.64
C VAL A 551 -1.46 -59.49 -46.32
N ARG A 552 -0.33 -58.81 -46.35
CA ARG A 552 0.47 -58.44 -45.14
C ARG A 552 -0.14 -57.26 -44.40
N ASN A 553 0.17 -57.11 -43.11
CA ASN A 553 -0.25 -55.93 -42.31
C ASN A 553 0.33 -54.61 -42.81
N SER A 554 1.40 -54.66 -43.60
CA SER A 554 2.03 -53.51 -44.25
C SER A 554 1.32 -53.08 -45.52
N ASP A 555 0.47 -53.94 -46.08
CA ASP A 555 -0.26 -53.68 -47.33
C ASP A 555 -1.51 -52.86 -47.01
N ILE A 556 -1.86 -51.96 -47.89
CA ILE A 556 -3.00 -51.05 -47.72
C ILE A 556 -4.20 -51.68 -48.43
N VAL A 557 -5.28 -51.88 -47.68
CA VAL A 557 -6.54 -52.44 -48.19
C VAL A 557 -7.65 -51.42 -47.98
N GLY A 558 -8.38 -51.10 -49.05
CA GLY A 558 -9.50 -50.17 -48.99
C GLY A 558 -10.70 -50.66 -49.77
N ARG A 559 -11.90 -50.23 -49.39
CA ARG A 559 -13.13 -50.37 -50.16
C ARG A 559 -13.44 -49.07 -50.85
N ILE A 560 -13.48 -49.08 -52.19
CA ILE A 560 -13.66 -47.88 -53.00
C ILE A 560 -15.12 -47.53 -53.16
N GLY A 561 -15.99 -48.51 -53.22
CA GLY A 561 -17.44 -48.33 -53.28
C GLY A 561 -18.14 -49.61 -53.74
N GLY A 562 -19.39 -49.83 -53.35
CA GLY A 562 -20.16 -51.03 -53.77
C GLY A 562 -19.44 -52.34 -53.50
N ASP A 563 -19.09 -53.09 -54.57
CA ASP A 563 -18.38 -54.36 -54.64
C ASP A 563 -16.89 -54.21 -55.03
N GLU A 564 -16.37 -52.95 -55.03
CA GLU A 564 -15.00 -52.69 -55.47
C GLU A 564 -14.06 -52.51 -54.27
N PHE A 565 -12.93 -53.22 -54.33
CA PHE A 565 -11.85 -53.16 -53.35
C PHE A 565 -10.53 -52.81 -54.04
N ILE A 566 -9.64 -52.22 -53.26
CA ILE A 566 -8.29 -51.87 -53.73
C ILE A 566 -7.27 -52.40 -52.72
N VAL A 567 -6.14 -52.85 -53.25
CA VAL A 567 -5.02 -53.35 -52.46
C VAL A 567 -3.73 -52.75 -53.05
N TYR A 568 -2.95 -52.08 -52.20
CA TYR A 568 -1.61 -51.69 -52.56
C TYR A 568 -0.60 -52.55 -51.77
N LEU A 569 0.32 -53.17 -52.46
CA LEU A 569 1.37 -54.00 -51.86
C LEU A 569 2.63 -53.18 -51.67
N GLY A 570 2.99 -52.91 -50.39
CA GLY A 570 4.16 -52.14 -50.07
C GLY A 570 5.46 -52.94 -50.15
N ASN A 571 6.57 -52.28 -50.51
CA ASN A 571 7.90 -52.88 -50.54
C ASN A 571 8.02 -54.15 -51.39
N VAL A 572 7.37 -54.24 -52.56
CA VAL A 572 7.49 -55.35 -53.51
C VAL A 572 8.58 -55.03 -54.53
N THR A 573 9.50 -55.99 -54.75
CA THR A 573 10.63 -55.86 -55.66
C THR A 573 10.54 -56.76 -56.91
N ASP A 574 9.63 -57.85 -56.90
CA ASP A 574 9.38 -58.67 -58.04
C ASP A 574 7.87 -58.65 -58.43
N LYS A 575 7.58 -58.40 -59.69
CA LYS A 575 6.20 -58.44 -60.22
C LYS A 575 5.48 -59.79 -59.94
N LYS A 576 6.24 -60.84 -59.90
CA LYS A 576 5.70 -62.20 -59.59
C LYS A 576 5.10 -62.29 -58.17
N ASP A 577 5.63 -61.50 -57.22
CA ASP A 577 5.06 -61.52 -55.88
C ASP A 577 3.65 -60.90 -55.87
N ALA A 578 3.42 -59.85 -56.66
CA ALA A 578 2.12 -59.23 -56.83
C ALA A 578 1.13 -60.19 -57.59
N GLU A 579 1.63 -60.86 -58.60
CA GLU A 579 0.84 -61.91 -59.32
C GLU A 579 0.45 -63.01 -58.39
N ALA A 580 1.34 -63.51 -57.55
CA ALA A 580 1.05 -64.58 -56.59
C ALA A 580 0.00 -64.09 -55.54
N VAL A 581 0.00 -62.87 -55.14
CA VAL A 581 -1.02 -62.28 -54.23
C VAL A 581 -2.37 -62.22 -54.95
N ALA A 582 -2.39 -61.77 -56.23
CA ALA A 582 -3.63 -61.72 -57.00
C ALA A 582 -4.23 -63.09 -57.24
N ASP A 583 -3.43 -64.11 -57.57
CA ASP A 583 -3.89 -65.50 -57.70
C ASP A 583 -4.45 -66.06 -56.38
N LYS A 584 -3.75 -65.76 -55.27
CA LYS A 584 -4.21 -66.10 -53.91
C LYS A 584 -5.53 -65.38 -53.60
N LEU A 585 -5.72 -64.14 -53.94
CA LEU A 585 -6.97 -63.42 -53.76
C LEU A 585 -8.10 -63.99 -54.60
N CYS A 586 -7.87 -64.23 -55.87
CA CYS A 586 -8.85 -64.91 -56.72
C CYS A 586 -9.31 -66.24 -56.09
N THR A 587 -8.37 -67.11 -55.69
CA THR A 587 -8.64 -68.43 -55.08
C THR A 587 -9.36 -68.26 -53.74
N ALA A 588 -8.93 -67.36 -52.88
CA ALA A 588 -9.52 -67.15 -51.56
C ALA A 588 -10.93 -66.58 -51.64
N ILE A 589 -11.19 -65.57 -52.51
CA ILE A 589 -12.55 -65.04 -52.70
C ILE A 589 -13.47 -66.08 -53.28
N ARG A 590 -13.01 -66.82 -54.27
CA ARG A 590 -13.77 -67.91 -54.84
C ARG A 590 -14.10 -68.99 -53.81
N SER A 591 -13.22 -69.26 -52.85
CA SER A 591 -13.49 -70.29 -51.81
C SER A 591 -14.69 -69.92 -50.92
N LEU A 592 -15.05 -68.62 -50.84
CA LEU A 592 -16.25 -68.20 -50.14
C LEU A 592 -17.54 -68.80 -50.71
N SER A 593 -17.55 -69.16 -52.01
CA SER A 593 -18.66 -69.86 -52.66
C SER A 593 -18.99 -71.17 -52.00
N THR A 594 -18.09 -71.78 -51.27
CA THR A 594 -18.31 -73.07 -50.56
C THR A 594 -18.84 -72.86 -49.14
N LEU A 595 -18.84 -71.66 -48.61
CA LEU A 595 -19.25 -71.33 -47.21
C LEU A 595 -20.77 -71.25 -47.07
N LYS A 596 -21.43 -70.68 -48.10
CA LYS A 596 -22.89 -70.53 -48.11
C LYS A 596 -23.46 -70.83 -49.52
N PRO A 597 -24.62 -71.46 -49.62
CA PRO A 597 -25.31 -71.70 -50.92
C PRO A 597 -25.60 -70.39 -51.67
N GLU A 598 -25.90 -69.36 -50.94
CA GLU A 598 -26.22 -67.97 -51.42
C GLU A 598 -25.04 -67.35 -52.17
N TRP A 599 -23.79 -67.81 -51.89
CA TRP A 599 -22.54 -67.28 -52.47
C TRP A 599 -21.95 -68.23 -53.54
N SER A 600 -22.66 -69.25 -53.94
CA SER A 600 -22.18 -70.35 -54.82
C SER A 600 -21.56 -69.89 -56.14
N GLU A 601 -21.95 -68.75 -56.65
CA GLU A 601 -21.45 -68.20 -57.90
C GLU A 601 -20.47 -67.04 -57.76
N ILE A 602 -20.06 -66.71 -56.51
CA ILE A 602 -19.18 -65.56 -56.26
C ILE A 602 -17.75 -65.86 -56.70
N SER A 603 -17.13 -64.91 -57.33
CA SER A 603 -15.71 -64.83 -57.68
C SER A 603 -15.24 -63.39 -57.75
N ALA A 604 -14.03 -63.18 -58.08
CA ALA A 604 -13.50 -61.80 -58.27
C ALA A 604 -12.79 -61.69 -59.61
N SER A 605 -13.04 -60.56 -60.26
CA SER A 605 -12.23 -60.06 -61.37
C SER A 605 -11.21 -59.10 -60.85
N ILE A 606 -9.92 -59.35 -61.10
CA ILE A 606 -8.80 -58.62 -60.54
C ILE A 606 -7.98 -58.00 -61.65
N GLY A 607 -7.58 -56.75 -61.47
CA GLY A 607 -6.61 -56.05 -62.33
C GLY A 607 -5.40 -55.63 -61.55
N ILE A 608 -4.24 -55.81 -62.10
CA ILE A 608 -2.96 -55.34 -61.52
C ILE A 608 -2.30 -54.32 -62.44
N SER A 609 -1.82 -53.22 -61.83
CA SER A 609 -0.98 -52.26 -62.49
C SER A 609 0.32 -52.07 -61.70
N PHE A 610 1.36 -51.64 -62.36
CA PHE A 610 2.66 -51.39 -61.76
C PHE A 610 3.13 -49.96 -62.08
N ALA A 611 3.67 -49.29 -61.09
CA ALA A 611 4.29 -47.98 -61.33
C ALA A 611 5.69 -48.18 -61.96
N ASP A 612 5.77 -47.94 -63.23
CA ASP A 612 6.98 -48.07 -64.04
C ASP A 612 7.86 -46.80 -64.07
N ARG A 613 7.35 -45.72 -63.52
CA ARG A 613 7.98 -44.38 -63.41
C ARG A 613 7.94 -43.87 -61.98
N ALA A 614 9.00 -43.15 -61.60
CA ALA A 614 9.07 -42.62 -60.23
C ALA A 614 7.96 -41.60 -59.90
N GLU A 615 7.48 -40.84 -60.87
CA GLU A 615 6.54 -39.75 -60.77
C GLU A 615 5.11 -40.12 -61.15
N ILE A 616 4.75 -41.40 -61.15
CA ILE A 616 3.36 -41.82 -61.46
C ILE A 616 2.42 -41.47 -60.27
N GLU A 617 1.29 -40.84 -60.58
CA GLU A 617 0.31 -40.53 -59.57
C GLU A 617 -0.59 -41.77 -59.31
N MET A 618 -1.14 -41.85 -58.08
CA MET A 618 -2.01 -42.94 -57.65
C MET A 618 -3.23 -43.12 -58.58
N GLU A 619 -3.80 -42.00 -59.07
CA GLU A 619 -4.95 -42.00 -59.97
C GLU A 619 -4.62 -42.65 -61.32
N GLU A 620 -3.44 -42.40 -61.90
CA GLU A 620 -3.01 -43.06 -63.12
C GLU A 620 -2.84 -44.58 -62.92
N LEU A 621 -2.27 -44.98 -61.80
CA LEU A 621 -2.06 -46.36 -61.45
C LEU A 621 -3.40 -47.08 -61.19
N TYR A 622 -4.34 -46.41 -60.56
CA TYR A 622 -5.71 -46.91 -60.34
C TYR A 622 -6.44 -47.09 -61.65
N ILE A 623 -6.40 -46.13 -62.58
CA ILE A 623 -7.03 -46.24 -63.90
C ILE A 623 -6.46 -47.43 -64.71
N ALA A 624 -5.17 -47.70 -64.61
CA ALA A 624 -4.54 -48.79 -65.25
C ALA A 624 -4.98 -50.19 -64.63
N ALA A 625 -5.02 -50.23 -63.28
CA ALA A 625 -5.52 -51.42 -62.60
C ALA A 625 -7.00 -51.71 -62.91
N ASP A 626 -7.84 -50.70 -62.97
CA ASP A 626 -9.26 -50.79 -63.31
C ASP A 626 -9.47 -51.25 -64.75
N LYS A 627 -8.70 -50.80 -65.73
CA LYS A 627 -8.73 -51.27 -67.10
C LYS A 627 -8.32 -52.73 -67.16
N ALA A 628 -7.32 -53.17 -66.45
CA ALA A 628 -6.90 -54.59 -66.36
C ALA A 628 -8.02 -55.45 -65.75
N MET A 629 -8.67 -54.95 -64.71
CA MET A 629 -9.80 -55.62 -64.04
C MET A 629 -10.99 -55.73 -65.01
N TYR A 630 -11.30 -54.68 -65.75
CA TYR A 630 -12.38 -54.75 -66.78
C TYR A 630 -12.04 -55.81 -67.89
N SER A 631 -10.76 -55.88 -68.29
CA SER A 631 -10.31 -56.89 -69.21
C SER A 631 -10.50 -58.35 -68.64
N SER A 632 -10.24 -58.54 -67.33
CA SER A 632 -10.50 -59.75 -66.63
C SER A 632 -11.98 -60.16 -66.70
N LYS A 633 -12.90 -59.19 -66.52
CA LYS A 633 -14.36 -59.45 -66.70
C LYS A 633 -14.72 -59.88 -68.10
N GLY A 634 -14.10 -59.30 -69.14
CA GLY A 634 -14.32 -59.64 -70.54
C GLY A 634 -13.79 -60.97 -70.91
N ASN A 635 -12.73 -61.46 -70.30
CA ASN A 635 -12.05 -62.74 -70.61
C ASN A 635 -12.57 -63.95 -69.83
N GLY A 636 -13.74 -63.85 -69.21
CA GLY A 636 -14.41 -64.99 -68.57
C GLY A 636 -14.54 -64.91 -67.07
N ARG A 637 -14.09 -63.80 -66.43
CA ARG A 637 -14.14 -63.54 -64.96
C ARG A 637 -13.26 -64.51 -64.14
N ASN A 638 -13.33 -64.40 -62.79
CA ASN A 638 -12.61 -65.30 -61.86
C ASN A 638 -11.13 -65.43 -62.21
N GLN A 639 -10.44 -64.39 -62.50
CA GLN A 639 -9.04 -64.36 -62.90
C GLN A 639 -8.46 -62.98 -62.66
N TYR A 640 -7.17 -62.86 -62.80
CA TYR A 640 -6.52 -61.56 -62.81
C TYR A 640 -5.96 -61.25 -64.21
N GLN A 641 -5.78 -59.94 -64.49
CA GLN A 641 -5.10 -59.46 -65.69
C GLN A 641 -4.08 -58.33 -65.25
N ILE A 642 -3.05 -58.20 -66.04
CA ILE A 642 -1.99 -57.23 -65.80
C ILE A 642 -1.99 -56.23 -66.96
N LEU A 643 -1.85 -55.01 -66.65
CA LEU A 643 -1.68 -53.94 -67.69
C LEU A 643 -0.29 -53.36 -67.62
#